data_fd989cd30806f0c541aa0604279f47be
#
_entry.id   fd989cd30806f0c541aa0604279f47be
#
_cell.length_a   1.000
_cell.length_b   1.000
_cell.length_c   1.000
_cell.angle_alpha   90.00
_cell.angle_beta   90.00
_cell.angle_gamma   90.00
#
_symmetry.space_group_name_H-M   'P 1'
#
loop_
_entity.id
_entity.type
_entity.pdbx_description
1 polymer ?
#
loop_
_entity_poly.entity_id
_entity_poly.type
_entity_poly.pdbx_seq_one_letter_code
_entity_poly.pdbx_strand_id
1 'polypeptide(L)'
;MKTVAFVPVKLNNERLPGKNTKSFHNGDPLICYILRTLLKTKGLDKIYVYCSDPAIREYLPEGVTWLRRDPRLDSSSTLILEVLRSFAQDVEADTYVLAHATAPFISRVSVESGIMAVNSGEYDSAMTVKKLREFLWINGVPQYDTSCIPRTQDLGDIYAETTGLYIYKRELLMEQNRRTGDKPFLIPVSDIEACDINEPFDFEVADMVYNRFICKGEHA
;
A
#
# COMPACT_ATOMS: atom_id res chain seq x y z
N MET A 1 -19.23 12.29 1.11
CA MET A 1 -18.53 11.06 1.59
C MET A 1 -17.17 11.45 2.13
N LYS A 2 -16.88 11.08 3.37
CA LYS A 2 -15.59 11.35 4.02
C LYS A 2 -14.62 10.23 3.70
N THR A 3 -13.50 10.57 3.06
CA THR A 3 -12.44 9.62 2.69
C THR A 3 -11.16 9.97 3.44
N VAL A 4 -10.63 9.04 4.20
CA VAL A 4 -9.39 9.24 4.96
C VAL A 4 -8.32 8.23 4.56
N ALA A 5 -7.08 8.71 4.47
CA ALA A 5 -5.94 7.84 4.29
C ALA A 5 -5.23 7.58 5.62
N PHE A 6 -4.64 6.39 5.75
CA PHE A 6 -3.75 6.10 6.86
C PHE A 6 -2.64 5.15 6.48
N VAL A 7 -1.51 5.35 7.13
CA VAL A 7 -0.31 4.54 6.99
C VAL A 7 -0.04 3.90 8.36
N PRO A 8 -0.33 2.60 8.55
CA PRO A 8 0.02 1.90 9.78
C PRO A 8 1.52 1.65 9.82
N VAL A 9 2.16 2.06 10.91
CA VAL A 9 3.61 1.96 11.08
C VAL A 9 3.92 1.38 12.45
N LYS A 10 4.91 0.50 12.53
CA LYS A 10 5.61 0.14 13.76
C LYS A 10 7.10 0.40 13.61
N LEU A 11 7.78 0.82 14.69
CA LEU A 11 9.21 1.10 14.65
C LEU A 11 10.07 -0.10 15.05
N ASN A 12 9.48 -1.12 15.66
CA ASN A 12 10.13 -2.38 16.04
C ASN A 12 10.12 -3.42 14.90
N ASN A 13 10.60 -3.04 13.71
CA ASN A 13 10.68 -3.95 12.56
C ASN A 13 11.78 -5.02 12.80
N GLU A 14 11.43 -6.31 12.67
CA GLU A 14 12.34 -7.43 12.92
C GLU A 14 13.27 -7.69 11.72
N ARG A 15 12.72 -7.78 10.50
CA ARG A 15 13.48 -8.11 9.27
C ARG A 15 14.43 -7.00 8.82
N LEU A 16 14.02 -5.75 8.97
CA LEU A 16 14.81 -4.57 8.66
C LEU A 16 14.57 -3.53 9.76
N PRO A 17 15.41 -3.50 10.82
CA PRO A 17 15.25 -2.56 11.93
C PRO A 17 15.22 -1.10 11.46
N GLY A 18 14.26 -0.34 12.00
CA GLY A 18 14.08 1.07 11.64
C GLY A 18 13.64 1.33 10.19
N LYS A 19 13.16 0.32 9.47
CA LYS A 19 12.83 0.36 8.04
C LYS A 19 12.09 1.63 7.64
N ASN A 20 11.02 1.96 8.35
CA ASN A 20 10.13 3.05 7.96
C ASN A 20 10.77 4.44 8.08
N THR A 21 11.81 4.57 8.91
CA THR A 21 12.56 5.82 9.15
C THR A 21 13.96 5.80 8.54
N LYS A 22 14.37 4.66 7.94
CA LYS A 22 15.63 4.55 7.20
C LYS A 22 15.56 5.43 5.95
N SER A 23 16.60 6.24 5.73
CA SER A 23 16.68 7.12 4.58
C SER A 23 17.28 6.46 3.35
N PHE A 24 16.78 6.80 2.17
CA PHE A 24 17.47 6.56 0.91
C PHE A 24 18.69 7.49 0.79
N HIS A 25 19.50 7.31 -0.24
CA HIS A 25 20.72 8.10 -0.46
C HIS A 25 20.47 9.62 -0.56
N ASN A 26 19.28 10.04 -0.94
CA ASN A 26 18.88 11.45 -0.98
C ASN A 26 18.59 12.05 0.42
N GLY A 27 18.66 11.25 1.48
CA GLY A 27 18.42 11.64 2.86
C GLY A 27 16.96 11.56 3.31
N ASP A 28 16.02 11.27 2.42
CA ASP A 28 14.59 11.18 2.76
C ASP A 28 14.25 9.82 3.41
N PRO A 29 13.58 9.82 4.57
CA PRO A 29 13.08 8.61 5.20
C PRO A 29 12.03 7.88 4.33
N LEU A 30 12.04 6.55 4.37
CA LEU A 30 11.14 5.72 3.57
C LEU A 30 9.67 6.13 3.67
N ILE A 31 9.18 6.41 4.87
CA ILE A 31 7.79 6.80 5.09
C ILE A 31 7.39 8.08 4.33
N CYS A 32 8.33 8.99 4.09
CA CYS A 32 8.05 10.28 3.46
C CYS A 32 7.57 10.15 2.01
N TYR A 33 7.95 9.10 1.30
CA TYR A 33 7.57 8.92 -0.11
C TYR A 33 6.07 8.73 -0.27
N ILE A 34 5.49 7.75 0.42
CA ILE A 34 4.04 7.52 0.35
C ILE A 34 3.25 8.69 0.94
N LEU A 35 3.75 9.32 2.01
CA LEU A 35 3.07 10.48 2.61
C LEU A 35 3.03 11.67 1.64
N ARG A 36 4.09 11.93 0.89
CA ARG A 36 4.10 12.97 -0.17
C ARG A 36 3.12 12.67 -1.30
N THR A 37 2.97 11.41 -1.67
CA THR A 37 1.95 10.98 -2.64
C THR A 37 0.56 11.26 -2.12
N LEU A 38 0.25 10.83 -0.89
CA LEU A 38 -1.05 11.05 -0.28
C LEU A 38 -1.40 12.54 -0.13
N LEU A 39 -0.43 13.37 0.26
CA LEU A 39 -0.62 14.83 0.37
C LEU A 39 -0.97 15.52 -0.96
N LYS A 40 -0.51 14.95 -2.08
CA LYS A 40 -0.82 15.45 -3.43
C LYS A 40 -2.10 14.83 -4.01
N THR A 41 -2.69 13.82 -3.36
CA THR A 41 -3.85 13.07 -3.82
C THR A 41 -5.15 13.85 -3.59
N LYS A 42 -5.96 13.97 -4.63
CA LYS A 42 -7.30 14.57 -4.52
C LYS A 42 -8.30 13.56 -3.95
N GLY A 43 -9.31 14.08 -3.26
CA GLY A 43 -10.39 13.25 -2.70
C GLY A 43 -10.08 12.64 -1.34
N LEU A 44 -8.98 13.06 -0.70
CA LEU A 44 -8.68 12.76 0.70
C LEU A 44 -9.02 13.94 1.59
N ASP A 45 -9.79 13.69 2.65
CA ASP A 45 -10.15 14.71 3.65
C ASP A 45 -9.08 14.82 4.74
N LYS A 46 -8.42 13.71 5.06
CA LYS A 46 -7.36 13.68 6.09
C LYS A 46 -6.41 12.51 5.90
N ILE A 47 -5.16 12.71 6.34
CA ILE A 47 -4.09 11.71 6.26
C ILE A 47 -3.56 11.45 7.67
N TYR A 48 -3.46 10.18 8.03
CA TYR A 48 -2.97 9.74 9.33
C TYR A 48 -1.75 8.82 9.21
N VAL A 49 -0.84 8.95 10.15
CA VAL A 49 0.13 7.90 10.46
C VAL A 49 -0.29 7.24 11.77
N TYR A 50 -0.62 5.95 11.71
CA TYR A 50 -1.14 5.17 12.83
C TYR A 50 0.01 4.37 13.45
N CYS A 51 0.59 4.91 14.51
CA CYS A 51 1.81 4.40 15.15
C CYS A 51 1.72 4.51 16.67
N SER A 52 2.19 3.49 17.39
CA SER A 52 2.24 3.45 18.84
C SER A 52 3.33 4.37 19.42
N ASP A 53 4.45 4.50 18.70
CA ASP A 53 5.62 5.26 19.15
C ASP A 53 5.54 6.72 18.67
N PRO A 54 5.54 7.70 19.57
CA PRO A 54 5.49 9.12 19.23
C PRO A 54 6.74 9.62 18.51
N ALA A 55 7.88 8.91 18.52
CA ALA A 55 9.09 9.29 17.82
C ALA A 55 8.87 9.39 16.29
N ILE A 56 7.87 8.69 15.74
CA ILE A 56 7.51 8.80 14.33
C ILE A 56 7.16 10.24 13.91
N ARG A 57 6.73 11.08 14.85
CA ARG A 57 6.30 12.47 14.58
C ARG A 57 7.42 13.33 13.96
N GLU A 58 8.67 13.02 14.25
CA GLU A 58 9.84 13.74 13.70
C GLU A 58 9.98 13.58 12.19
N TYR A 59 9.35 12.56 11.62
CA TYR A 59 9.41 12.20 10.19
C TYR A 59 8.14 12.62 9.41
N LEU A 60 7.15 13.23 10.08
CA LEU A 60 5.88 13.53 9.43
C LEU A 60 5.90 14.90 8.77
N PRO A 61 5.59 14.99 7.47
CA PRO A 61 5.42 16.29 6.82
C PRO A 61 4.17 17.02 7.33
N GLU A 62 4.14 18.32 7.14
CA GLU A 62 2.96 19.14 7.41
C GLU A 62 1.74 18.60 6.65
N GLY A 63 0.56 18.64 7.28
CA GLY A 63 -0.69 18.09 6.73
C GLY A 63 -0.95 16.62 7.10
N VAL A 64 0.03 15.92 7.68
CA VAL A 64 -0.14 14.55 8.17
C VAL A 64 -0.35 14.55 9.69
N THR A 65 -1.36 13.82 10.15
CA THR A 65 -1.69 13.70 11.57
C THR A 65 -1.15 12.39 12.14
N TRP A 66 -0.34 12.47 13.20
CA TRP A 66 -0.05 11.28 13.99
C TRP A 66 -1.29 10.90 14.83
N LEU A 67 -1.67 9.63 14.76
CA LEU A 67 -2.68 9.03 15.62
C LEU A 67 -2.03 7.88 16.38
N ARG A 68 -2.16 7.94 17.72
CA ARG A 68 -1.57 6.92 18.58
C ARG A 68 -2.30 5.59 18.43
N ARG A 69 -1.56 4.55 18.09
CA ARG A 69 -2.02 3.16 18.04
C ARG A 69 -1.77 2.47 19.38
N ASP A 70 -2.64 1.54 19.77
CA ASP A 70 -2.40 0.67 20.91
C ASP A 70 -1.11 -0.15 20.69
N PRO A 71 -0.12 -0.10 21.60
CA PRO A 71 1.12 -0.87 21.47
C PRO A 71 0.93 -2.38 21.35
N ARG A 72 -0.18 -2.94 21.82
CA ARG A 72 -0.50 -4.36 21.64
C ARG A 72 -0.57 -4.78 20.18
N LEU A 73 -0.93 -3.85 19.29
CA LEU A 73 -0.98 -4.06 17.85
C LEU A 73 0.40 -4.08 17.16
N ASP A 74 1.49 -3.90 17.91
CA ASP A 74 2.84 -3.98 17.37
C ASP A 74 3.41 -5.40 17.36
N SER A 75 2.71 -6.35 17.97
CA SER A 75 3.10 -7.76 17.96
C SER A 75 3.25 -8.29 16.52
N SER A 76 4.22 -9.18 16.32
CA SER A 76 4.41 -9.90 15.05
C SER A 76 3.25 -10.85 14.72
N SER A 77 2.47 -11.26 15.72
CA SER A 77 1.27 -12.09 15.58
C SER A 77 0.00 -11.30 15.27
N THR A 78 0.01 -9.98 15.35
CA THR A 78 -1.15 -9.13 15.06
C THR A 78 -1.53 -9.23 13.59
N LEU A 79 -2.78 -9.58 13.33
CA LEU A 79 -3.32 -9.62 11.97
C LEU A 79 -3.65 -8.19 11.50
N ILE A 80 -3.47 -7.95 10.21
CA ILE A 80 -3.74 -6.63 9.63
C ILE A 80 -5.17 -6.15 9.91
N LEU A 81 -6.16 -7.03 9.87
CA LEU A 81 -7.57 -6.68 10.12
C LEU A 81 -7.80 -6.12 11.53
N GLU A 82 -7.03 -6.55 12.53
CA GLU A 82 -7.09 -5.99 13.88
C GLU A 82 -6.66 -4.53 13.89
N VAL A 83 -5.56 -4.23 13.17
CA VAL A 83 -5.05 -2.85 13.01
C VAL A 83 -6.07 -1.97 12.29
N LEU A 84 -6.67 -2.49 11.21
CA LEU A 84 -7.66 -1.75 10.41
C LEU A 84 -8.92 -1.43 11.23
N ARG A 85 -9.43 -2.42 11.97
CA ARG A 85 -10.61 -2.23 12.84
C ARG A 85 -10.34 -1.25 13.97
N SER A 86 -9.16 -1.34 14.61
CA SER A 86 -8.76 -0.39 15.65
C SER A 86 -8.70 1.04 15.08
N PHE A 87 -8.10 1.24 13.91
CA PHE A 87 -8.10 2.55 13.25
C PHE A 87 -9.52 3.05 12.96
N ALA A 88 -10.39 2.18 12.45
CA ALA A 88 -11.77 2.54 12.12
C ALA A 88 -12.65 2.84 13.36
N GLN A 89 -12.27 2.34 14.55
CA GLN A 89 -12.89 2.74 15.82
C GLN A 89 -12.45 4.13 16.25
N ASP A 90 -11.17 4.48 16.02
CA ASP A 90 -10.60 5.78 16.39
C ASP A 90 -10.99 6.90 15.41
N VAL A 91 -11.22 6.56 14.12
CA VAL A 91 -11.49 7.52 13.04
C VAL A 91 -12.72 7.11 12.25
N GLU A 92 -13.77 7.88 12.34
CA GLU A 92 -14.98 7.69 11.55
C GLU A 92 -14.82 8.30 10.14
N ALA A 93 -15.06 7.48 9.12
CA ALA A 93 -15.05 7.86 7.71
C ALA A 93 -15.92 6.89 6.89
N ASP A 94 -16.35 7.27 5.69
CA ASP A 94 -17.12 6.40 4.79
C ASP A 94 -16.20 5.46 4.02
N THR A 95 -15.03 5.97 3.62
CA THR A 95 -14.03 5.24 2.84
C THR A 95 -12.65 5.38 3.48
N TYR A 96 -11.94 4.28 3.57
CA TYR A 96 -10.56 4.22 4.04
C TYR A 96 -9.60 3.91 2.92
N VAL A 97 -8.47 4.62 2.90
CA VAL A 97 -7.31 4.38 2.04
C VAL A 97 -6.18 3.88 2.93
N LEU A 98 -5.94 2.58 2.91
CA LEU A 98 -4.78 1.96 3.55
C LEU A 98 -3.61 2.02 2.59
N ALA A 99 -2.56 2.73 2.95
CA ALA A 99 -1.30 2.75 2.21
C ALA A 99 -0.15 2.27 3.10
N HIS A 100 0.79 1.54 2.52
CA HIS A 100 1.93 1.01 3.24
C HIS A 100 3.20 1.81 2.95
N ALA A 101 3.95 2.14 4.00
CA ALA A 101 5.26 2.82 3.86
C ALA A 101 6.26 1.99 3.06
N THR A 102 6.08 0.67 3.03
CA THR A 102 6.93 -0.27 2.29
C THR A 102 6.71 -0.25 0.78
N ALA A 103 5.63 0.38 0.30
CA ALA A 103 5.37 0.60 -1.12
C ALA A 103 5.53 2.11 -1.45
N PRO A 104 6.78 2.61 -1.49
CA PRO A 104 7.07 4.05 -1.53
C PRO A 104 6.67 4.72 -2.84
N PHE A 105 6.53 3.97 -3.91
CA PHE A 105 6.39 4.50 -5.28
C PHE A 105 4.97 4.43 -5.83
N ILE A 106 3.98 4.12 -5.01
CA ILE A 106 2.56 4.20 -5.41
C ILE A 106 2.27 5.61 -5.93
N SER A 107 1.74 5.70 -7.14
CA SER A 107 1.44 6.99 -7.77
C SER A 107 0.14 7.60 -7.25
N ARG A 108 0.08 8.92 -7.33
CA ARG A 108 -1.15 9.67 -7.05
C ARG A 108 -2.30 9.21 -7.94
N VAL A 109 -2.03 8.92 -9.21
CA VAL A 109 -3.05 8.48 -10.17
C VAL A 109 -3.68 7.15 -9.75
N SER A 110 -2.87 6.21 -9.26
CA SER A 110 -3.34 4.92 -8.74
C SER A 110 -4.25 5.12 -7.52
N VAL A 111 -3.86 6.00 -6.58
CA VAL A 111 -4.69 6.29 -5.40
C VAL A 111 -6.01 6.96 -5.81
N GLU A 112 -5.97 7.99 -6.65
CA GLU A 112 -7.16 8.73 -7.10
C GLU A 112 -8.12 7.84 -7.88
N SER A 113 -7.62 6.95 -8.75
CA SER A 113 -8.45 6.01 -9.52
C SER A 113 -9.22 5.04 -8.61
N GLY A 114 -8.55 4.51 -7.59
CA GLY A 114 -9.17 3.64 -6.60
C GLY A 114 -10.22 4.35 -5.74
N ILE A 115 -9.94 5.58 -5.30
CA ILE A 115 -10.92 6.41 -4.57
C ILE A 115 -12.16 6.66 -5.43
N MET A 116 -11.98 7.03 -6.69
CA MET A 116 -13.10 7.26 -7.61
C MET A 116 -13.93 5.99 -7.80
N ALA A 117 -13.28 4.84 -8.05
CA ALA A 117 -13.96 3.57 -8.26
C ALA A 117 -14.81 3.15 -7.05
N VAL A 118 -14.26 3.24 -5.83
CA VAL A 118 -15.00 2.86 -4.61
C VAL A 118 -16.09 3.88 -4.28
N ASN A 119 -15.81 5.18 -4.46
CA ASN A 119 -16.78 6.24 -4.15
C ASN A 119 -17.91 6.35 -5.18
N SER A 120 -17.75 5.82 -6.40
CA SER A 120 -18.85 5.72 -7.37
C SER A 120 -19.96 4.76 -6.92
N GLY A 121 -19.63 3.81 -6.03
CA GLY A 121 -20.54 2.73 -5.61
C GLY A 121 -20.58 1.55 -6.59
N GLU A 122 -19.83 1.61 -7.69
CA GLU A 122 -19.75 0.50 -8.64
C GLU A 122 -18.90 -0.66 -8.09
N TYR A 123 -17.88 -0.33 -7.28
CA TYR A 123 -16.99 -1.29 -6.64
C TYR A 123 -17.05 -1.15 -5.12
N ASP A 124 -16.90 -2.25 -4.40
CA ASP A 124 -16.92 -2.30 -2.93
C ASP A 124 -15.55 -2.04 -2.30
N SER A 125 -14.51 -2.27 -3.07
CA SER A 125 -13.11 -2.08 -2.67
C SER A 125 -12.21 -1.84 -3.88
N ALA A 126 -10.97 -1.46 -3.66
CA ALA A 126 -9.93 -1.36 -4.69
C ALA A 126 -8.58 -1.74 -4.12
N MET A 127 -7.69 -2.26 -4.95
CA MET A 127 -6.31 -2.59 -4.57
C MET A 127 -5.36 -2.52 -5.75
N THR A 128 -4.10 -2.25 -5.47
CA THR A 128 -3.05 -2.31 -6.47
C THR A 128 -2.64 -3.74 -6.77
N VAL A 129 -2.50 -4.06 -8.06
CA VAL A 129 -2.12 -5.38 -8.55
C VAL A 129 -1.04 -5.27 -9.63
N LYS A 130 -0.18 -6.26 -9.68
CA LYS A 130 0.77 -6.45 -10.77
C LYS A 130 0.22 -7.51 -11.73
N LYS A 131 0.16 -7.18 -13.03
CA LYS A 131 -0.17 -8.17 -14.06
C LYS A 131 1.04 -9.07 -14.29
N LEU A 132 0.86 -10.37 -14.06
CA LEU A 132 1.89 -11.38 -14.29
C LEU A 132 1.86 -11.87 -15.73
N ARG A 133 3.04 -12.04 -16.29
CA ARG A 133 3.25 -12.66 -17.62
C ARG A 133 4.25 -13.80 -17.47
N GLU A 134 3.97 -14.69 -16.52
CA GLU A 134 4.85 -15.76 -16.11
C GLU A 134 4.09 -17.10 -16.09
N PHE A 135 4.81 -18.18 -16.34
CA PHE A 135 4.25 -19.54 -16.19
C PHE A 135 4.16 -19.85 -14.72
N LEU A 136 2.93 -19.98 -14.21
CA LEU A 136 2.69 -20.24 -12.80
C LEU A 136 2.55 -21.74 -12.53
N TRP A 137 3.05 -22.15 -11.37
CA TRP A 137 2.85 -23.47 -10.80
C TRP A 137 2.21 -23.31 -9.41
N ILE A 138 1.04 -23.90 -9.21
CA ILE A 138 0.34 -23.87 -7.92
C ILE A 138 0.32 -25.27 -7.35
N ASN A 139 0.90 -25.48 -6.17
CA ASN A 139 1.01 -26.80 -5.53
C ASN A 139 1.60 -27.89 -6.46
N GLY A 140 2.60 -27.52 -7.26
CA GLY A 140 3.23 -28.45 -8.20
C GLY A 140 2.44 -28.70 -9.50
N VAL A 141 1.34 -27.96 -9.74
CA VAL A 141 0.51 -28.07 -10.94
C VAL A 141 0.70 -26.83 -11.82
N PRO A 142 1.06 -26.99 -13.11
CA PRO A 142 1.17 -25.87 -14.04
C PRO A 142 -0.22 -25.27 -14.29
N GLN A 143 -0.26 -23.93 -14.38
CA GLN A 143 -1.48 -23.16 -14.68
C GLN A 143 -1.57 -22.80 -16.19
N TYR A 144 -0.97 -23.60 -17.02
CA TYR A 144 -0.98 -23.48 -18.48
C TYR A 144 -0.95 -24.87 -19.11
N ASP A 145 -1.31 -24.98 -20.39
CA ASP A 145 -1.26 -26.24 -21.12
C ASP A 145 0.20 -26.59 -21.48
N THR A 146 0.72 -27.65 -20.84
CA THR A 146 2.09 -28.13 -21.07
C THR A 146 2.25 -28.87 -22.40
N SER A 147 1.16 -29.29 -23.04
CA SER A 147 1.19 -29.92 -24.37
C SER A 147 1.16 -28.91 -25.52
N CYS A 148 0.69 -27.67 -25.23
CA CYS A 148 0.65 -26.56 -26.16
C CYS A 148 1.06 -25.28 -25.43
N ILE A 149 2.37 -25.12 -25.19
CA ILE A 149 2.91 -24.00 -24.40
C ILE A 149 2.66 -22.67 -25.10
N PRO A 150 1.85 -21.76 -24.52
CA PRO A 150 1.59 -20.46 -25.11
C PRO A 150 2.81 -19.54 -24.97
N ARG A 151 2.86 -18.44 -25.71
CA ARG A 151 3.81 -17.37 -25.43
C ARG A 151 3.38 -16.65 -24.16
N THR A 152 4.30 -16.11 -23.37
CA THR A 152 3.99 -15.41 -22.11
C THR A 152 3.04 -14.21 -22.30
N GLN A 153 3.08 -13.55 -23.45
CA GLN A 153 2.17 -12.47 -23.82
C GLN A 153 0.74 -12.93 -24.13
N ASP A 154 0.54 -14.18 -24.43
CA ASP A 154 -0.76 -14.78 -24.77
C ASP A 154 -1.41 -15.48 -23.55
N LEU A 155 -0.72 -15.47 -22.40
CA LEU A 155 -1.30 -15.92 -21.13
C LEU A 155 -2.50 -15.05 -20.74
N GLY A 156 -3.52 -15.66 -20.16
CA GLY A 156 -4.66 -14.95 -19.61
C GLY A 156 -4.28 -13.91 -18.55
N ASP A 157 -5.24 -13.11 -18.16
CA ASP A 157 -5.02 -12.08 -17.15
C ASP A 157 -4.83 -12.70 -15.76
N ILE A 158 -3.59 -12.70 -15.29
CA ILE A 158 -3.20 -13.16 -13.95
C ILE A 158 -2.68 -11.95 -13.19
N TYR A 159 -3.22 -11.73 -11.99
CA TYR A 159 -2.84 -10.60 -11.14
C TYR A 159 -2.32 -11.08 -9.79
N ALA A 160 -1.27 -10.43 -9.31
CA ALA A 160 -0.79 -10.55 -7.94
C ALA A 160 -1.05 -9.25 -7.19
N GLU A 161 -1.54 -9.31 -5.94
CA GLU A 161 -1.64 -8.15 -5.06
C GLU A 161 -0.23 -7.61 -4.77
N THR A 162 -0.06 -6.28 -4.89
CA THR A 162 1.23 -5.65 -4.57
C THR A 162 1.35 -5.26 -3.11
N THR A 163 0.29 -5.48 -2.33
CA THR A 163 0.16 -5.12 -0.90
C THR A 163 0.37 -3.64 -0.55
N GLY A 164 0.62 -2.76 -1.51
CA GLY A 164 0.96 -1.35 -1.29
C GLY A 164 -0.24 -0.45 -0.95
N LEU A 165 -1.41 -0.71 -1.58
CA LEU A 165 -2.58 0.15 -1.47
C LEU A 165 -3.87 -0.68 -1.46
N TYR A 166 -4.76 -0.36 -0.50
CA TYR A 166 -6.13 -0.87 -0.43
C TYR A 166 -7.09 0.27 -0.12
N ILE A 167 -8.22 0.28 -0.81
CA ILE A 167 -9.28 1.28 -0.59
C ILE A 167 -10.57 0.51 -0.39
N TYR A 168 -11.30 0.82 0.67
CA TYR A 168 -12.49 0.06 1.03
C TYR A 168 -13.47 0.89 1.85
N LYS A 169 -14.73 0.52 1.79
CA LYS A 169 -15.78 1.14 2.58
C LYS A 169 -15.72 0.69 4.04
N ARG A 170 -16.06 1.60 4.96
CA ARG A 170 -16.17 1.31 6.39
C ARG A 170 -17.07 0.10 6.65
N GLU A 171 -18.21 0.05 5.99
CA GLU A 171 -19.19 -1.03 6.08
C GLU A 171 -18.57 -2.41 5.82
N LEU A 172 -17.80 -2.54 4.74
CA LEU A 172 -17.09 -3.77 4.41
C LEU A 172 -16.17 -4.26 5.54
N LEU A 173 -15.44 -3.34 6.16
CA LEU A 173 -14.55 -3.67 7.28
C LEU A 173 -15.32 -4.00 8.57
N MET A 174 -16.27 -3.15 8.95
CA MET A 174 -16.89 -3.22 10.26
C MET A 174 -17.93 -4.33 10.36
N GLU A 175 -18.68 -4.60 9.29
CA GLU A 175 -19.76 -5.60 9.26
C GLU A 175 -19.28 -6.96 8.76
N GLN A 176 -18.41 -6.98 7.74
CA GLN A 176 -17.95 -8.23 7.12
C GLN A 176 -16.54 -8.63 7.54
N ASN A 177 -15.81 -7.80 8.30
CA ASN A 177 -14.42 -8.01 8.71
C ASN A 177 -13.47 -8.27 7.51
N ARG A 178 -13.65 -7.50 6.43
CA ARG A 178 -12.91 -7.63 5.16
C ARG A 178 -12.39 -6.25 4.73
N ARG A 179 -11.23 -6.20 4.05
CA ARG A 179 -10.72 -5.02 3.34
C ARG A 179 -10.89 -5.15 1.82
N THR A 180 -11.13 -6.35 1.35
CA THR A 180 -11.39 -6.68 -0.05
C THR A 180 -12.75 -7.34 -0.14
N GLY A 181 -13.66 -6.78 -0.92
CA GLY A 181 -15.03 -7.25 -1.08
C GLY A 181 -15.17 -8.29 -2.19
N ASP A 182 -16.38 -8.44 -2.70
CA ASP A 182 -16.70 -9.41 -3.75
C ASP A 182 -16.57 -8.81 -5.15
N LYS A 183 -16.57 -7.46 -5.24
CA LYS A 183 -16.40 -6.72 -6.50
C LYS A 183 -15.28 -5.68 -6.38
N PRO A 184 -14.01 -6.10 -6.23
CA PRO A 184 -12.89 -5.18 -6.10
C PRO A 184 -12.53 -4.54 -7.45
N PHE A 185 -12.17 -3.26 -7.43
CA PHE A 185 -11.51 -2.60 -8.55
C PHE A 185 -10.01 -2.91 -8.50
N LEU A 186 -9.51 -3.68 -9.46
CA LEU A 186 -8.08 -3.97 -9.58
C LEU A 186 -7.40 -2.79 -10.27
N ILE A 187 -6.36 -2.23 -9.64
CA ILE A 187 -5.56 -1.13 -10.16
C ILE A 187 -4.24 -1.71 -10.66
N PRO A 188 -4.08 -1.98 -11.97
CA PRO A 188 -2.82 -2.48 -12.50
C PRO A 188 -1.75 -1.40 -12.39
N VAL A 189 -0.63 -1.74 -11.76
CA VAL A 189 0.50 -0.83 -11.55
C VAL A 189 1.76 -1.31 -12.27
N SER A 190 2.69 -0.37 -12.50
CA SER A 190 4.01 -0.66 -13.07
C SER A 190 4.89 -1.44 -12.09
N ASP A 191 5.99 -2.02 -12.59
CA ASP A 191 7.00 -2.69 -11.74
C ASP A 191 7.60 -1.74 -10.70
N ILE A 192 7.70 -0.45 -11.00
CA ILE A 192 8.17 0.57 -10.05
C ILE A 192 7.14 0.78 -8.93
N GLU A 193 5.88 0.96 -9.27
CA GLU A 193 4.82 1.10 -8.25
C GLU A 193 4.60 -0.18 -7.45
N ALA A 194 4.87 -1.34 -8.06
CA ALA A 194 4.75 -2.65 -7.40
C ALA A 194 5.93 -2.97 -6.45
N CYS A 195 6.91 -2.08 -6.32
CA CYS A 195 8.03 -2.26 -5.40
C CYS A 195 7.53 -2.31 -3.96
N ASP A 196 7.85 -3.40 -3.25
CA ASP A 196 7.54 -3.58 -1.82
C ASP A 196 8.81 -3.95 -1.05
N ILE A 197 9.11 -3.20 0.00
CA ILE A 197 10.35 -3.34 0.79
C ILE A 197 10.06 -4.20 2.01
N ASN A 198 10.58 -5.43 2.01
CA ASN A 198 10.46 -6.37 3.12
C ASN A 198 11.80 -6.63 3.80
N GLU A 199 12.84 -6.86 3.02
CA GLU A 199 14.17 -7.27 3.42
C GLU A 199 15.21 -6.16 3.10
N PRO A 200 16.46 -6.25 3.65
CA PRO A 200 17.52 -5.28 3.33
C PRO A 200 17.80 -5.14 1.83
N PHE A 201 17.75 -6.24 1.08
CA PHE A 201 17.97 -6.23 -0.37
C PHE A 201 16.91 -5.41 -1.11
N ASP A 202 15.65 -5.53 -0.71
CA ASP A 202 14.56 -4.76 -1.32
C ASP A 202 14.78 -3.25 -1.12
N PHE A 203 15.31 -2.86 0.03
CA PHE A 203 15.62 -1.47 0.34
C PHE A 203 16.68 -0.90 -0.60
N GLU A 204 17.77 -1.63 -0.82
CA GLU A 204 18.83 -1.22 -1.75
C GLU A 204 18.31 -1.14 -3.20
N VAL A 205 17.48 -2.10 -3.61
CA VAL A 205 16.85 -2.09 -4.94
C VAL A 205 15.94 -0.86 -5.08
N ALA A 206 15.10 -0.59 -4.08
CA ALA A 206 14.19 0.56 -4.09
C ALA A 206 14.97 1.89 -4.16
N ASP A 207 16.04 2.04 -3.38
CA ASP A 207 16.89 3.23 -3.43
C ASP A 207 17.53 3.43 -4.81
N MET A 208 18.05 2.36 -5.43
CA MET A 208 18.54 2.43 -6.81
C MET A 208 17.46 2.81 -7.82
N VAL A 209 16.25 2.25 -7.69
CA VAL A 209 15.10 2.58 -8.55
C VAL A 209 14.74 4.06 -8.41
N TYR A 210 14.66 4.56 -7.18
CA TYR A 210 14.40 5.97 -6.93
C TYR A 210 15.42 6.86 -7.63
N ASN A 211 16.70 6.63 -7.38
CA ASN A 211 17.78 7.47 -7.92
C ASN A 211 17.84 7.45 -9.45
N ARG A 212 17.53 6.32 -10.08
CA ARG A 212 17.67 6.17 -11.53
C ARG A 212 16.44 6.60 -12.32
N PHE A 213 15.24 6.35 -11.79
CA PHE A 213 13.99 6.46 -12.57
C PHE A 213 13.02 7.53 -12.06
N ILE A 214 13.07 7.88 -10.77
CA ILE A 214 12.10 8.79 -10.16
C ILE A 214 12.71 10.17 -9.95
N CYS A 215 13.83 10.27 -9.25
CA CYS A 215 14.49 11.53 -8.92
C CYS A 215 14.77 12.44 -10.14
N LYS A 216 15.06 11.85 -11.29
CA LYS A 216 15.32 12.60 -12.55
C LYS A 216 14.06 13.22 -13.16
N GLY A 217 12.88 12.70 -12.82
CA GLY A 217 11.60 13.24 -13.29
C GLY A 217 11.03 14.35 -12.40
N GLU A 218 11.52 14.50 -11.16
CA GLU A 218 11.09 15.56 -10.25
C GLU A 218 11.78 16.92 -10.53
N HIS A 219 12.82 16.91 -11.38
CA HIS A 219 13.58 18.10 -11.79
C HIS A 219 13.36 18.47 -13.27
N ALA A 220 12.44 17.82 -13.96
CA ALA A 220 11.99 18.13 -15.31
C ALA A 220 10.53 18.62 -15.26
#